data_6768445334b2e3bf9c18cdad9aaf884e
#
_entry.id   6768445334b2e3bf9c18cdad9aaf884e
#
_cell.length_a   1.000
_cell.length_b   1.000
_cell.length_c   1.000
_cell.angle_alpha   90.00
_cell.angle_beta   90.00
_cell.angle_gamma   90.00
#
_symmetry.space_group_name_H-M   'P 1'
#
loop_
_entity.id
_entity.type
_entity.pdbx_description
1 polymer ?
#
loop_
_entity_poly.entity_id
_entity_poly.type
_entity_poly.pdbx_seq_one_letter_code
_entity_poly.pdbx_strand_id
1 'polypeptide(L)'
;MQEKKNKKQTVQKAALWLILIILVLGAGTAIYAKQHGYFGQQTSKNAQSKPMALKKTTTLTDSQIWGYPFSKCYTKKIKYKSGQKYGKTDVIRRVYPSKSYFHDGWDFGWSEVGRRAPVLAVHSGTVKKIGYCTGLEYFVWVVSDDGYAEIYQEGFLNPSDIVVKKGQKLKVGQKIGYMSGSHLHLGVTKTDKDYITKKEKLPFKNYWKDNDTWLNPMELITKSLKLQEETKQYNEEVKQYNQSASAYNAKLASKAAKEAKKQ
;
A
#
# COMPACT_ATOMS: atom_id res chain seq x y z
N MET A 1 -7.55 -22.75 -22.78
CA MET A 1 -6.22 -22.53 -22.12
C MET A 1 -6.28 -21.44 -21.05
N GLN A 2 -7.15 -20.43 -21.23
CA GLN A 2 -7.38 -19.29 -20.31
C GLN A 2 -7.99 -19.72 -18.96
N GLU A 3 -8.94 -20.64 -19.00
CA GLU A 3 -9.67 -21.11 -17.81
C GLU A 3 -8.80 -21.88 -16.79
N LYS A 4 -7.82 -22.65 -17.27
CA LYS A 4 -6.84 -23.35 -16.42
C LYS A 4 -5.86 -22.39 -15.71
N LYS A 5 -5.52 -21.24 -16.34
CA LYS A 5 -4.67 -20.20 -15.74
C LYS A 5 -5.40 -19.48 -14.60
N ASN A 6 -6.68 -19.15 -14.78
CA ASN A 6 -7.48 -18.49 -13.76
C ASN A 6 -7.70 -19.38 -12.53
N LYS A 7 -7.96 -20.67 -12.74
CA LYS A 7 -8.12 -21.64 -11.63
C LYS A 7 -6.83 -21.79 -10.80
N LYS A 8 -5.67 -21.77 -11.45
CA LYS A 8 -4.38 -21.86 -10.76
C LYS A 8 -4.05 -20.62 -9.92
N GLN A 9 -4.40 -19.42 -10.41
CA GLN A 9 -4.24 -18.17 -9.66
C GLN A 9 -5.19 -18.07 -8.46
N THR A 10 -6.43 -18.55 -8.61
CA THR A 10 -7.40 -18.58 -7.51
C THR A 10 -6.97 -19.53 -6.39
N VAL A 11 -6.45 -20.71 -6.75
CA VAL A 11 -5.94 -21.67 -5.77
C VAL A 11 -4.69 -21.15 -5.04
N GLN A 12 -3.77 -20.47 -5.73
CA GLN A 12 -2.60 -19.86 -5.10
C GLN A 12 -2.97 -18.71 -4.15
N LYS A 13 -3.96 -17.90 -4.51
CA LYS A 13 -4.48 -16.83 -3.61
C LYS A 13 -5.17 -17.42 -2.39
N ALA A 14 -5.97 -18.47 -2.55
CA ALA A 14 -6.63 -19.15 -1.44
C ALA A 14 -5.63 -19.81 -0.48
N ALA A 15 -4.56 -20.41 -1.00
CA ALA A 15 -3.50 -21.02 -0.20
C ALA A 15 -2.70 -19.97 0.62
N LEU A 16 -2.41 -18.81 0.03
CA LEU A 16 -1.77 -17.69 0.75
C LEU A 16 -2.66 -17.15 1.89
N TRP A 17 -3.98 -17.05 1.65
CA TRP A 17 -4.94 -16.63 2.69
C TRP A 17 -5.06 -17.64 3.82
N LEU A 18 -5.05 -18.95 3.50
CA LEU A 18 -5.08 -20.01 4.51
C LEU A 18 -3.82 -20.01 5.39
N ILE A 19 -2.64 -19.78 4.81
CA ILE A 19 -1.38 -19.67 5.57
C ILE A 19 -1.40 -18.44 6.50
N LEU A 20 -1.94 -17.30 6.04
CA LEU A 20 -2.09 -16.10 6.86
C LEU A 20 -3.07 -16.32 8.03
N ILE A 21 -4.19 -16.99 7.78
CA ILE A 21 -5.21 -17.33 8.82
C ILE A 21 -4.63 -18.31 9.86
N ILE A 22 -3.85 -19.29 9.45
CA ILE A 22 -3.22 -20.26 10.36
C ILE A 22 -2.16 -19.57 11.24
N LEU A 23 -1.40 -18.59 10.69
CA LEU A 23 -0.43 -17.82 11.46
C LEU A 23 -1.10 -16.88 12.48
N VAL A 24 -2.22 -16.26 12.13
CA VAL A 24 -2.99 -15.37 13.03
C VAL A 24 -3.71 -16.19 14.14
N LEU A 25 -4.32 -17.33 13.78
CA LEU A 25 -5.00 -18.20 14.74
C LEU A 25 -4.00 -18.91 15.68
N GLY A 26 -2.82 -19.27 15.19
CA GLY A 26 -1.76 -19.89 16.01
C GLY A 26 -1.21 -18.94 17.09
N ALA A 27 -1.06 -17.64 16.79
CA ALA A 27 -0.63 -16.64 17.77
C ALA A 27 -1.75 -16.34 18.81
N GLY A 28 -3.00 -16.22 18.36
CA GLY A 28 -4.16 -15.95 19.23
C GLY A 28 -4.43 -17.07 20.24
N THR A 29 -4.28 -18.33 19.84
CA THR A 29 -4.48 -19.48 20.71
C THR A 29 -3.39 -19.62 21.79
N ALA A 30 -2.16 -19.24 21.48
CA ALA A 30 -1.07 -19.25 22.47
C ALA A 30 -1.25 -18.18 23.56
N ILE A 31 -1.74 -17.00 23.20
CA ILE A 31 -2.05 -15.90 24.13
C ILE A 31 -3.28 -16.26 24.99
N TYR A 32 -4.33 -16.80 24.37
CA TYR A 32 -5.54 -17.24 25.08
C TYR A 32 -5.24 -18.36 26.08
N ALA A 33 -4.45 -19.38 25.72
CA ALA A 33 -4.05 -20.46 26.60
C ALA A 33 -3.20 -19.97 27.79
N LYS A 34 -2.38 -18.93 27.60
CA LYS A 34 -1.58 -18.32 28.68
C LYS A 34 -2.46 -17.51 29.64
N GLN A 35 -3.49 -16.81 29.17
CA GLN A 35 -4.42 -16.03 30.00
C GLN A 35 -5.38 -16.93 30.84
N HIS A 36 -5.68 -18.12 30.35
CA HIS A 36 -6.67 -19.01 30.97
C HIS A 36 -6.08 -20.26 31.68
N GLY A 37 -4.76 -20.30 31.88
CA GLY A 37 -4.13 -21.32 32.73
C GLY A 37 -4.17 -22.74 32.16
N TYR A 38 -4.38 -22.93 30.85
CA TYR A 38 -4.47 -24.25 30.22
C TYR A 38 -3.13 -25.01 30.07
N PHE A 39 -2.02 -24.44 30.54
CA PHE A 39 -0.78 -25.19 30.65
C PHE A 39 -0.74 -25.90 32.01
N GLY A 40 -1.46 -27.01 32.11
CA GLY A 40 -1.29 -27.97 33.17
C GLY A 40 0.15 -28.49 33.20
N GLN A 41 0.75 -28.50 34.38
CA GLN A 41 2.08 -29.04 34.63
C GLN A 41 2.09 -30.53 34.27
N GLN A 42 2.63 -30.87 33.09
CA GLN A 42 3.20 -32.22 32.93
C GLN A 42 4.67 -32.15 33.38
N THR A 43 4.88 -32.57 34.63
CA THR A 43 6.21 -32.85 35.15
C THR A 43 6.75 -34.15 34.53
N SER A 44 7.32 -34.06 33.32
CA SER A 44 8.24 -35.11 32.89
C SER A 44 9.65 -34.72 33.36
N LYS A 45 10.10 -35.41 34.38
CA LYS A 45 11.46 -35.29 34.93
C LYS A 45 12.46 -35.91 33.91
N ASN A 46 12.75 -35.27 32.81
CA ASN A 46 13.95 -35.50 31.95
C ASN A 46 13.82 -34.91 30.53
N ALA A 47 12.96 -33.96 30.29
CA ALA A 47 13.02 -33.25 29.00
C ALA A 47 14.12 -32.17 29.07
N GLN A 48 15.23 -32.44 28.41
CA GLN A 48 16.30 -31.46 28.25
C GLN A 48 15.73 -30.25 27.53
N SER A 49 15.60 -29.11 28.21
CA SER A 49 15.00 -27.89 27.68
C SER A 49 15.84 -27.38 26.51
N LYS A 50 15.24 -27.30 25.31
CA LYS A 50 15.93 -26.84 24.11
C LYS A 50 15.88 -25.31 24.00
N PRO A 51 16.89 -24.67 23.44
CA PRO A 51 16.85 -23.25 23.14
C PRO A 51 15.69 -22.89 22.20
N MET A 52 15.05 -21.74 22.46
CA MET A 52 14.01 -21.21 21.58
C MET A 52 14.62 -20.57 20.34
N ALA A 53 14.10 -20.91 19.15
CA ALA A 53 14.51 -20.28 17.91
C ALA A 53 13.99 -18.84 17.82
N LEU A 54 14.81 -17.94 17.31
CA LEU A 54 14.39 -16.55 17.05
C LEU A 54 13.57 -16.49 15.76
N LYS A 55 12.58 -15.59 15.75
CA LYS A 55 11.75 -15.31 14.56
C LYS A 55 12.35 -14.16 13.76
N LYS A 56 12.08 -14.15 12.45
CA LYS A 56 12.51 -13.06 11.55
C LYS A 56 11.38 -12.04 11.40
N THR A 57 11.75 -10.76 11.34
CA THR A 57 10.86 -9.68 10.91
C THR A 57 10.61 -9.76 9.41
N THR A 58 9.56 -9.10 8.94
CA THR A 58 9.27 -8.96 7.52
C THR A 58 9.31 -7.48 7.11
N THR A 59 9.61 -7.23 5.84
CA THR A 59 9.60 -5.90 5.24
C THR A 59 8.77 -5.91 3.98
N LEU A 60 8.07 -4.80 3.72
CA LEU A 60 7.35 -4.60 2.47
C LEU A 60 8.31 -4.12 1.39
N THR A 61 8.07 -4.56 0.17
CA THR A 61 8.76 -4.03 -1.02
C THR A 61 8.13 -2.71 -1.45
N ASP A 62 8.87 -1.89 -2.21
CA ASP A 62 8.36 -0.62 -2.75
C ASP A 62 7.06 -0.80 -3.55
N SER A 63 6.90 -1.94 -4.27
CA SER A 63 5.69 -2.28 -5.02
C SER A 63 4.45 -2.56 -4.15
N GLN A 64 4.63 -2.82 -2.86
CA GLN A 64 3.53 -3.06 -1.91
C GLN A 64 3.10 -1.79 -1.17
N ILE A 65 3.88 -0.70 -1.30
CA ILE A 65 3.69 0.52 -0.51
C ILE A 65 2.99 1.58 -1.35
N TRP A 66 1.78 1.94 -0.91
CA TRP A 66 1.01 3.09 -1.38
C TRP A 66 0.70 4.01 -0.22
N GLY A 67 0.62 5.32 -0.49
CA GLY A 67 0.28 6.33 0.50
C GLY A 67 -0.69 7.36 -0.05
N TYR A 68 -1.20 8.23 0.83
CA TYR A 68 -2.06 9.33 0.41
C TYR A 68 -1.25 10.44 -0.28
N PRO A 69 -1.86 11.15 -1.26
CA PRO A 69 -1.21 12.29 -1.91
C PRO A 69 -1.12 13.53 -1.01
N PHE A 70 -1.73 13.51 0.18
CA PHE A 70 -1.70 14.60 1.14
C PHE A 70 -1.57 14.10 2.57
N SER A 71 -0.70 14.72 3.36
CA SER A 71 -0.46 14.35 4.76
C SER A 71 -1.73 14.42 5.62
N LYS A 72 -2.63 15.36 5.32
CA LYS A 72 -3.89 15.53 6.06
C LYS A 72 -4.81 14.31 5.97
N CYS A 73 -4.71 13.51 4.91
CA CYS A 73 -5.50 12.29 4.74
C CYS A 73 -5.13 11.18 5.73
N TYR A 74 -3.93 11.23 6.34
CA TYR A 74 -3.52 10.29 7.38
C TYR A 74 -4.08 10.63 8.77
N THR A 75 -4.41 11.90 9.01
CA THR A 75 -4.78 12.40 10.34
C THR A 75 -6.26 12.72 10.48
N LYS A 76 -6.99 12.85 9.37
CA LYS A 76 -8.41 13.20 9.36
C LYS A 76 -9.21 12.25 8.48
N LYS A 77 -10.37 11.79 8.99
CA LYS A 77 -11.35 11.09 8.17
C LYS A 77 -12.09 12.12 7.28
N ILE A 78 -11.70 12.17 6.02
CA ILE A 78 -12.32 13.06 5.03
C ILE A 78 -13.60 12.41 4.50
N LYS A 79 -14.68 13.21 4.45
CA LYS A 79 -15.95 12.82 3.83
C LYS A 79 -15.97 13.35 2.39
N TYR A 80 -15.71 12.48 1.42
CA TYR A 80 -15.74 12.83 0.01
C TYR A 80 -17.16 12.81 -0.54
N LYS A 81 -17.50 13.80 -1.38
CA LYS A 81 -18.76 13.83 -2.14
C LYS A 81 -18.76 12.74 -3.21
N SER A 82 -19.94 12.36 -3.72
CA SER A 82 -20.07 11.37 -4.79
C SER A 82 -19.20 11.73 -5.99
N GLY A 83 -19.29 12.96 -6.48
CA GLY A 83 -18.51 13.42 -7.63
C GLY A 83 -16.97 13.40 -7.47
N GLN A 84 -16.46 13.29 -6.24
CA GLN A 84 -15.00 13.20 -5.99
C GLN A 84 -14.48 11.75 -6.07
N LYS A 85 -15.36 10.76 -6.02
CA LYS A 85 -14.99 9.35 -5.91
C LYS A 85 -14.76 8.73 -7.28
N TYR A 86 -13.89 7.74 -7.33
CA TYR A 86 -13.71 6.88 -8.49
C TYR A 86 -14.99 6.10 -8.82
N GLY A 87 -15.20 5.84 -10.10
CA GLY A 87 -16.28 5.01 -10.62
C GLY A 87 -17.51 5.82 -11.00
N LYS A 88 -18.69 5.20 -10.96
CA LYS A 88 -19.95 5.85 -11.33
C LYS A 88 -20.31 6.91 -10.30
N THR A 89 -20.51 8.15 -10.76
CA THR A 89 -20.86 9.31 -9.94
C THR A 89 -22.22 9.90 -10.34
N ASP A 90 -22.67 10.96 -9.65
CA ASP A 90 -23.83 11.78 -9.99
C ASP A 90 -23.47 12.98 -10.87
N VAL A 91 -22.19 13.17 -11.19
CA VAL A 91 -21.66 14.25 -12.00
C VAL A 91 -21.43 13.80 -13.43
N ILE A 92 -21.91 14.57 -14.42
CA ILE A 92 -21.63 14.33 -15.83
C ILE A 92 -20.19 14.66 -16.11
N ARG A 93 -19.40 13.69 -16.53
CA ARG A 93 -17.97 13.84 -16.87
C ARG A 93 -17.78 14.04 -18.38
N ARG A 94 -18.73 13.60 -19.17
CA ARG A 94 -18.69 13.70 -20.64
C ARG A 94 -20.12 13.76 -21.20
N VAL A 95 -20.28 14.59 -22.23
CA VAL A 95 -21.57 14.77 -22.91
C VAL A 95 -21.57 14.27 -24.36
N TYR A 96 -20.39 14.17 -25.02
CA TYR A 96 -20.28 13.77 -26.43
C TYR A 96 -19.19 12.71 -26.63
N PRO A 97 -19.36 11.70 -27.51
CA PRO A 97 -20.58 11.37 -28.28
C PRO A 97 -21.70 10.75 -27.42
N SER A 98 -21.41 10.31 -26.19
CA SER A 98 -22.40 9.76 -25.27
C SER A 98 -22.13 10.27 -23.87
N LYS A 99 -23.19 10.51 -23.10
CA LYS A 99 -23.06 10.90 -21.69
C LYS A 99 -22.33 9.83 -20.88
N SER A 100 -21.42 10.26 -20.05
CA SER A 100 -20.77 9.42 -19.05
C SER A 100 -20.76 10.09 -17.69
N TYR A 101 -20.96 9.28 -16.66
CA TYR A 101 -20.89 9.64 -15.25
C TYR A 101 -19.69 8.95 -14.59
N PHE A 102 -18.86 8.27 -15.36
CA PHE A 102 -17.70 7.57 -14.88
C PHE A 102 -16.55 8.55 -14.57
N HIS A 103 -16.01 8.45 -13.37
CA HIS A 103 -14.86 9.21 -12.90
C HIS A 103 -13.63 8.28 -12.85
N ASP A 104 -12.64 8.58 -13.64
CA ASP A 104 -11.44 7.76 -13.86
C ASP A 104 -10.34 7.95 -12.82
N GLY A 105 -10.63 8.68 -11.74
CA GLY A 105 -9.71 8.94 -10.65
C GLY A 105 -10.40 9.30 -9.35
N TRP A 106 -9.67 9.98 -8.47
CA TRP A 106 -10.16 10.47 -7.19
C TRP A 106 -9.76 11.94 -7.00
N ASP A 107 -10.76 12.78 -6.67
CA ASP A 107 -10.55 14.20 -6.46
C ASP A 107 -10.33 14.53 -4.98
N PHE A 108 -9.20 15.21 -4.70
CA PHE A 108 -8.84 15.73 -3.39
C PHE A 108 -8.99 17.26 -3.41
N GLY A 109 -10.08 17.79 -2.87
CA GLY A 109 -10.37 19.21 -2.88
C GLY A 109 -9.51 20.01 -1.90
N TRP A 110 -9.24 21.27 -2.24
CA TRP A 110 -8.49 22.17 -1.35
C TRP A 110 -9.22 22.43 -0.02
N SER A 111 -10.54 22.31 0.02
CA SER A 111 -11.33 22.43 1.26
C SER A 111 -11.03 21.32 2.25
N GLU A 112 -10.70 20.12 1.76
CA GLU A 112 -10.36 18.97 2.56
C GLU A 112 -8.89 18.95 2.99
N VAL A 113 -7.98 19.23 2.04
CA VAL A 113 -6.55 19.05 2.27
C VAL A 113 -5.78 20.35 2.55
N GLY A 114 -6.33 21.49 2.18
CA GLY A 114 -5.74 22.82 2.37
C GLY A 114 -5.23 23.44 1.07
N ARG A 115 -5.25 24.79 1.02
CA ARG A 115 -4.63 25.54 -0.08
C ARG A 115 -3.12 25.38 -0.04
N ARG A 116 -2.47 25.31 -1.21
CA ARG A 116 -1.02 25.15 -1.33
C ARG A 116 -0.47 23.92 -0.58
N ALA A 117 -1.33 22.94 -0.30
CA ALA A 117 -0.91 21.70 0.34
C ALA A 117 0.14 20.97 -0.54
N PRO A 118 1.20 20.41 0.05
CA PRO A 118 2.16 19.59 -0.68
C PRO A 118 1.48 18.35 -1.27
N VAL A 119 1.63 18.17 -2.58
CA VAL A 119 1.22 16.95 -3.29
C VAL A 119 2.35 15.94 -3.20
N LEU A 120 2.05 14.74 -2.71
CA LEU A 120 3.01 13.67 -2.45
C LEU A 120 2.82 12.52 -3.44
N ALA A 121 3.92 11.85 -3.78
CA ALA A 121 3.89 10.62 -4.57
C ALA A 121 3.13 9.53 -3.80
N VAL A 122 2.10 8.96 -4.41
CA VAL A 122 1.28 7.92 -3.79
C VAL A 122 1.92 6.54 -3.87
N HIS A 123 2.87 6.38 -4.80
CA HIS A 123 3.61 5.14 -5.02
C HIS A 123 5.03 5.47 -5.49
N SER A 124 5.96 4.51 -5.36
CA SER A 124 7.33 4.69 -5.85
C SER A 124 7.40 4.53 -7.35
N GLY A 125 8.13 5.39 -8.03
CA GLY A 125 8.24 5.34 -9.48
C GLY A 125 9.19 6.38 -10.05
N THR A 126 9.15 6.56 -11.37
CA THR A 126 9.95 7.56 -12.10
C THR A 126 9.02 8.56 -12.78
N VAL A 127 9.30 9.85 -12.65
CA VAL A 127 8.61 10.90 -13.38
C VAL A 127 8.85 10.73 -14.88
N LYS A 128 7.83 10.33 -15.64
CA LYS A 128 7.94 10.06 -17.08
C LYS A 128 7.55 11.25 -17.91
N LYS A 129 6.58 12.04 -17.46
CA LYS A 129 6.12 13.21 -18.18
C LYS A 129 5.69 14.30 -17.23
N ILE A 130 5.99 15.53 -17.60
CA ILE A 130 5.41 16.76 -17.07
C ILE A 130 4.89 17.51 -18.27
N GLY A 131 3.65 17.98 -18.24
CA GLY A 131 3.04 18.64 -19.37
C GLY A 131 1.86 19.51 -18.99
N TYR A 132 1.26 20.12 -20.00
CA TYR A 132 0.04 20.90 -19.90
C TYR A 132 -0.98 20.39 -20.92
N CYS A 133 -2.23 20.37 -20.54
CA CYS A 133 -3.36 20.12 -21.43
C CYS A 133 -4.57 20.88 -20.91
N THR A 134 -5.26 21.57 -21.81
CA THR A 134 -6.52 22.28 -21.46
C THR A 134 -7.50 21.33 -20.81
N GLY A 135 -8.02 21.70 -19.65
CA GLY A 135 -8.93 20.88 -18.84
C GLY A 135 -8.26 19.91 -17.88
N LEU A 136 -6.96 19.64 -18.02
CA LEU A 136 -6.17 18.87 -17.06
C LEU A 136 -5.15 19.75 -16.33
N GLU A 137 -4.98 20.99 -16.82
CA GLU A 137 -3.95 21.94 -16.39
C GLU A 137 -2.55 21.35 -16.49
N TYR A 138 -1.60 21.74 -15.63
CA TYR A 138 -0.31 21.06 -15.56
C TYR A 138 -0.46 19.71 -14.87
N PHE A 139 0.22 18.70 -15.40
CA PHE A 139 0.16 17.34 -14.90
C PHE A 139 1.54 16.69 -14.77
N VAL A 140 1.61 15.71 -13.89
CA VAL A 140 2.78 14.85 -13.71
C VAL A 140 2.36 13.40 -13.85
N TRP A 141 3.10 12.63 -14.67
CA TRP A 141 2.97 11.18 -14.75
C TRP A 141 4.16 10.54 -14.05
N VAL A 142 3.87 9.67 -13.09
CA VAL A 142 4.84 8.82 -12.42
C VAL A 142 4.57 7.39 -12.85
N VAL A 143 5.61 6.63 -13.20
CA VAL A 143 5.49 5.23 -13.64
C VAL A 143 6.36 4.38 -12.75
N SER A 144 5.75 3.40 -12.11
CA SER A 144 6.40 2.44 -11.22
C SER A 144 7.02 1.27 -11.97
N ASP A 145 7.94 0.58 -11.30
CA ASP A 145 8.60 -0.60 -11.89
C ASP A 145 7.67 -1.81 -12.01
N ASP A 146 6.59 -1.86 -11.25
CA ASP A 146 5.54 -2.90 -11.30
C ASP A 146 4.39 -2.56 -12.25
N GLY A 147 4.53 -1.50 -13.06
CA GLY A 147 3.68 -1.19 -14.21
C GLY A 147 2.48 -0.29 -13.91
N TYR A 148 2.40 0.33 -12.71
CA TYR A 148 1.41 1.37 -12.46
C TYR A 148 1.85 2.70 -13.05
N ALA A 149 0.88 3.49 -13.49
CA ALA A 149 1.07 4.88 -13.85
C ALA A 149 0.10 5.72 -13.03
N GLU A 150 0.65 6.62 -12.24
CA GLU A 150 -0.09 7.60 -11.46
C GLU A 150 -0.09 8.94 -12.19
N ILE A 151 -1.26 9.53 -12.35
CA ILE A 151 -1.49 10.79 -13.02
C ILE A 151 -1.98 11.80 -12.00
N TYR A 152 -1.16 12.83 -11.77
CA TYR A 152 -1.45 13.96 -10.91
C TYR A 152 -1.82 15.13 -11.81
N GLN A 153 -3.09 15.53 -11.83
CA GLN A 153 -3.60 16.59 -12.73
C GLN A 153 -4.63 17.48 -12.03
N GLU A 154 -4.98 18.62 -12.68
CA GLU A 154 -5.98 19.61 -12.22
C GLU A 154 -5.59 20.32 -10.91
N GLY A 155 -4.52 19.87 -10.26
CA GLY A 155 -4.02 20.45 -9.01
C GLY A 155 -2.92 21.51 -9.22
N PHE A 156 -2.33 21.65 -10.40
CA PHE A 156 -1.20 22.53 -10.68
C PHE A 156 -1.59 23.57 -11.74
N LEU A 157 -1.82 24.82 -11.35
CA LEU A 157 -2.20 25.89 -12.27
C LEU A 157 -0.98 26.53 -12.95
N ASN A 158 0.22 26.39 -12.38
CA ASN A 158 1.45 26.97 -12.90
C ASN A 158 2.56 25.91 -12.96
N PRO A 159 3.50 26.02 -13.91
CA PRO A 159 4.63 25.08 -13.98
C PRO A 159 5.51 25.15 -12.72
N SER A 160 5.57 26.30 -12.05
CA SER A 160 6.32 26.50 -10.80
C SER A 160 5.71 25.78 -9.58
N ASP A 161 4.47 25.29 -9.68
CA ASP A 161 3.84 24.49 -8.63
C ASP A 161 4.42 23.07 -8.59
N ILE A 162 5.06 22.61 -9.67
CA ILE A 162 5.69 21.29 -9.78
C ILE A 162 7.18 21.45 -9.46
N VAL A 163 7.67 20.66 -8.48
CA VAL A 163 9.07 20.73 -8.00
C VAL A 163 9.92 19.57 -8.45
N VAL A 164 9.34 18.61 -9.14
CA VAL A 164 10.05 17.45 -9.70
C VAL A 164 10.41 17.67 -11.16
N LYS A 165 11.30 16.84 -11.70
CA LYS A 165 11.71 16.89 -13.11
C LYS A 165 11.58 15.52 -13.79
N LYS A 166 11.42 15.51 -15.12
CA LYS A 166 11.40 14.28 -15.92
C LYS A 166 12.66 13.45 -15.63
N GLY A 167 12.47 12.14 -15.45
CA GLY A 167 13.52 11.18 -15.12
C GLY A 167 13.81 11.05 -13.62
N GLN A 168 13.27 11.92 -12.77
CA GLN A 168 13.46 11.84 -11.33
C GLN A 168 12.78 10.61 -10.78
N LYS A 169 13.52 9.80 -9.99
CA LYS A 169 12.97 8.71 -9.19
C LYS A 169 12.33 9.26 -7.93
N LEU A 170 11.15 8.75 -7.61
CA LEU A 170 10.39 9.12 -6.43
C LEU A 170 10.12 7.89 -5.58
N LYS A 171 10.14 8.08 -4.28
CA LYS A 171 9.57 7.14 -3.30
C LYS A 171 8.23 7.66 -2.83
N VAL A 172 7.37 6.74 -2.36
CA VAL A 172 6.10 7.10 -1.73
C VAL A 172 6.31 8.19 -0.67
N GLY A 173 5.42 9.19 -0.66
CA GLY A 173 5.50 10.33 0.27
C GLY A 173 6.47 11.45 -0.14
N GLN A 174 7.27 11.29 -1.19
CA GLN A 174 8.09 12.41 -1.71
C GLN A 174 7.23 13.46 -2.39
N LYS A 175 7.59 14.73 -2.19
CA LYS A 175 6.85 15.87 -2.72
C LYS A 175 7.02 15.97 -4.24
N ILE A 176 5.87 16.06 -4.93
CA ILE A 176 5.77 16.32 -6.38
C ILE A 176 5.63 17.80 -6.64
N GLY A 177 4.85 18.51 -5.82
CA GLY A 177 4.54 19.91 -6.01
C GLY A 177 3.64 20.46 -4.92
N TYR A 178 2.93 21.56 -5.23
CA TYR A 178 1.98 22.23 -4.35
C TYR A 178 0.66 22.44 -5.08
N MET A 179 -0.45 22.04 -4.48
CA MET A 179 -1.77 22.20 -5.06
C MET A 179 -2.17 23.69 -5.09
N SER A 180 -2.28 24.26 -6.27
CA SER A 180 -2.76 25.64 -6.51
C SER A 180 -4.17 25.67 -7.11
N GLY A 181 -4.61 24.56 -7.71
CA GLY A 181 -5.95 24.39 -8.24
C GLY A 181 -7.01 24.12 -7.15
N SER A 182 -8.25 23.99 -7.57
CA SER A 182 -9.37 23.71 -6.68
C SER A 182 -9.35 22.30 -6.08
N HIS A 183 -8.72 21.38 -6.78
CA HIS A 183 -8.54 19.98 -6.36
C HIS A 183 -7.37 19.35 -7.11
N LEU A 184 -6.88 18.24 -6.62
CA LEU A 184 -6.01 17.32 -7.32
C LEU A 184 -6.87 16.15 -7.79
N HIS A 185 -6.89 15.90 -9.09
CA HIS A 185 -7.37 14.64 -9.65
C HIS A 185 -6.21 13.66 -9.68
N LEU A 186 -6.37 12.52 -9.02
CA LEU A 186 -5.43 11.40 -9.03
C LEU A 186 -6.02 10.26 -9.84
N GLY A 187 -5.51 10.05 -11.04
CA GLY A 187 -5.80 8.86 -11.86
C GLY A 187 -4.73 7.78 -11.64
N VAL A 188 -5.14 6.53 -11.66
CA VAL A 188 -4.21 5.39 -11.64
C VAL A 188 -4.61 4.39 -12.71
N THR A 189 -3.64 3.99 -13.52
CA THR A 189 -3.83 2.89 -14.49
C THR A 189 -2.68 1.91 -14.38
N LYS A 190 -2.91 0.67 -14.78
CA LYS A 190 -1.87 -0.34 -14.91
C LYS A 190 -1.76 -0.75 -16.35
N THR A 191 -0.62 -0.49 -16.95
CA THR A 191 -0.37 -0.77 -18.35
C THR A 191 1.01 -1.39 -18.52
N ASP A 192 1.25 -1.88 -19.73
CA ASP A 192 2.59 -2.29 -20.10
C ASP A 192 3.57 -1.12 -19.94
N LYS A 193 4.57 -1.31 -19.10
CA LYS A 193 5.64 -0.33 -18.83
C LYS A 193 6.25 0.19 -20.14
N ASP A 194 6.42 -0.68 -21.12
CA ASP A 194 6.97 -0.34 -22.43
C ASP A 194 6.06 0.57 -23.23
N TYR A 195 4.75 0.44 -23.11
CA TYR A 195 3.80 1.29 -23.80
C TYR A 195 3.92 2.75 -23.34
N ILE A 196 3.93 2.99 -22.02
CA ILE A 196 4.09 4.34 -21.46
C ILE A 196 5.50 4.87 -21.74
N THR A 197 6.52 4.04 -21.54
CA THR A 197 7.92 4.45 -21.65
C THR A 197 8.31 4.78 -23.08
N LYS A 198 7.90 3.97 -24.06
CA LYS A 198 8.29 4.14 -25.47
C LYS A 198 7.40 5.11 -26.23
N LYS A 199 6.09 5.13 -25.94
CA LYS A 199 5.13 5.95 -26.70
C LYS A 199 4.77 7.26 -26.03
N GLU A 200 5.15 7.47 -24.78
CA GLU A 200 4.77 8.63 -23.94
C GLU A 200 3.25 8.90 -23.98
N LYS A 201 2.46 7.81 -24.07
CA LYS A 201 1.01 7.86 -24.14
C LYS A 201 0.42 7.01 -23.01
N LEU A 202 -0.69 7.47 -22.49
CA LEU A 202 -1.51 6.66 -21.57
C LEU A 202 -2.62 5.98 -22.37
N PRO A 203 -3.22 4.92 -21.84
CA PRO A 203 -4.33 4.21 -22.48
C PRO A 203 -5.63 5.01 -22.38
N PHE A 204 -5.68 6.21 -22.99
CA PHE A 204 -6.86 7.09 -22.97
C PHE A 204 -8.06 6.57 -23.75
N LYS A 205 -7.92 5.47 -24.48
CA LYS A 205 -9.02 4.92 -25.25
C LYS A 205 -10.17 4.52 -24.31
N ASN A 206 -11.31 5.16 -24.49
CA ASN A 206 -12.51 4.91 -23.67
C ASN A 206 -12.31 5.18 -22.14
N TYR A 207 -11.50 6.15 -21.77
CA TYR A 207 -11.23 6.54 -20.36
C TYR A 207 -12.51 6.89 -19.57
N TRP A 208 -13.59 7.25 -20.28
CA TRP A 208 -14.90 7.56 -19.71
C TRP A 208 -15.80 6.34 -19.48
N LYS A 209 -15.30 5.13 -19.70
CA LYS A 209 -16.00 3.87 -19.47
C LYS A 209 -15.35 3.12 -18.34
N ASP A 210 -16.18 2.47 -17.55
CA ASP A 210 -15.73 1.45 -16.62
C ASP A 210 -15.37 0.19 -17.40
N ASN A 211 -14.09 0.02 -17.67
CA ASN A 211 -13.56 -1.05 -18.53
C ASN A 211 -12.19 -1.55 -18.05
N ASP A 212 -11.92 -1.43 -16.76
CA ASP A 212 -10.68 -1.84 -16.10
C ASP A 212 -9.41 -1.12 -16.60
N THR A 213 -9.54 -0.08 -17.44
CA THR A 213 -8.40 0.75 -17.85
C THR A 213 -7.90 1.58 -16.68
N TRP A 214 -8.83 2.18 -15.93
CA TRP A 214 -8.54 2.95 -14.73
C TRP A 214 -8.83 2.15 -13.47
N LEU A 215 -8.08 2.40 -12.43
CA LEU A 215 -8.16 1.70 -11.16
C LEU A 215 -8.55 2.69 -10.06
N ASN A 216 -9.24 2.20 -9.03
CA ASN A 216 -9.60 3.01 -7.89
C ASN A 216 -8.36 3.34 -7.03
N PRO A 217 -7.87 4.59 -7.01
CA PRO A 217 -6.67 4.94 -6.26
C PRO A 217 -6.84 4.69 -4.75
N MET A 218 -8.03 4.97 -4.21
CA MET A 218 -8.29 4.81 -2.78
C MET A 218 -8.31 3.36 -2.33
N GLU A 219 -8.71 2.44 -3.20
CA GLU A 219 -8.64 1.01 -2.91
C GLU A 219 -7.19 0.53 -2.79
N LEU A 220 -6.32 0.95 -3.73
CA LEU A 220 -4.89 0.64 -3.69
C LEU A 220 -4.24 1.20 -2.42
N ILE A 221 -4.49 2.47 -2.11
CA ILE A 221 -3.94 3.16 -0.94
C ILE A 221 -4.43 2.49 0.36
N THR A 222 -5.74 2.31 0.53
CA THR A 222 -6.28 1.77 1.79
C THR A 222 -5.88 0.33 2.04
N LYS A 223 -5.81 -0.50 0.98
CA LYS A 223 -5.32 -1.87 1.06
C LYS A 223 -3.84 -1.92 1.48
N SER A 224 -3.03 -1.05 0.91
CA SER A 224 -1.61 -0.98 1.27
C SER A 224 -1.41 -0.45 2.69
N LEU A 225 -2.13 0.59 3.11
CA LEU A 225 -2.03 1.10 4.48
C LEU A 225 -2.41 0.05 5.53
N LYS A 226 -3.42 -0.77 5.24
CA LYS A 226 -3.77 -1.90 6.09
C LYS A 226 -2.62 -2.91 6.18
N LEU A 227 -2.02 -3.27 5.05
CA LEU A 227 -0.86 -4.18 5.00
C LEU A 227 0.36 -3.61 5.74
N GLN A 228 0.61 -2.30 5.63
CA GLN A 228 1.68 -1.62 6.35
C GLN A 228 1.46 -1.71 7.88
N GLU A 229 0.25 -1.48 8.35
CA GLU A 229 -0.08 -1.57 9.77
C GLU A 229 0.02 -3.02 10.28
N GLU A 230 -0.51 -4.00 9.55
CA GLU A 230 -0.39 -5.43 9.90
C GLU A 230 1.08 -5.88 9.96
N THR A 231 1.91 -5.41 9.02
CA THR A 231 3.36 -5.70 9.00
C THR A 231 4.06 -5.10 10.21
N LYS A 232 3.72 -3.86 10.58
CA LYS A 232 4.27 -3.20 11.76
C LYS A 232 3.90 -3.96 13.03
N GLN A 233 2.65 -4.34 13.20
CA GLN A 233 2.17 -5.11 14.36
C GLN A 233 2.89 -6.46 14.45
N TYR A 234 2.99 -7.19 13.35
CA TYR A 234 3.74 -8.45 13.30
C TYR A 234 5.20 -8.28 13.73
N ASN A 235 5.88 -7.24 13.25
CA ASN A 235 7.27 -6.99 13.59
C ASN A 235 7.46 -6.64 15.08
N GLU A 236 6.53 -5.92 15.68
CA GLU A 236 6.56 -5.65 17.13
C GLU A 236 6.33 -6.94 17.94
N GLU A 237 5.43 -7.81 17.52
CA GLU A 237 5.22 -9.12 18.16
C GLU A 237 6.48 -10.00 18.06
N VAL A 238 7.12 -10.04 16.90
CA VAL A 238 8.38 -10.76 16.69
C VAL A 238 9.48 -10.21 17.59
N LYS A 239 9.58 -8.91 17.75
CA LYS A 239 10.55 -8.25 18.63
C LYS A 239 10.35 -8.67 20.10
N GLN A 240 9.12 -8.61 20.60
CA GLN A 240 8.77 -9.04 21.96
C GLN A 240 9.05 -10.53 22.20
N TYR A 241 8.66 -11.37 21.23
CA TYR A 241 8.96 -12.80 21.27
C TYR A 241 10.47 -13.05 21.34
N ASN A 242 11.27 -12.40 20.49
CA ASN A 242 12.72 -12.60 20.46
C ASN A 242 13.42 -12.13 21.74
N GLN A 243 12.93 -11.07 22.37
CA GLN A 243 13.41 -10.64 23.69
C GLN A 243 13.17 -11.73 24.75
N SER A 244 11.97 -12.29 24.78
CA SER A 244 11.60 -13.36 25.72
C SER A 244 12.39 -14.64 25.45
N ALA A 245 12.55 -15.04 24.20
CA ALA A 245 13.31 -16.21 23.78
C ALA A 245 14.80 -16.08 24.14
N SER A 246 15.38 -14.89 23.91
CA SER A 246 16.78 -14.62 24.26
C SER A 246 17.01 -14.70 25.79
N ALA A 247 16.10 -14.14 26.58
CA ALA A 247 16.19 -14.21 28.05
C ALA A 247 16.05 -15.66 28.55
N TYR A 248 15.16 -16.46 27.96
CA TYR A 248 15.02 -17.88 28.25
C TYR A 248 16.29 -18.66 27.91
N ASN A 249 16.84 -18.45 26.71
CA ASN A 249 18.05 -19.13 26.23
C ASN A 249 19.26 -18.79 27.13
N ALA A 250 19.40 -17.53 27.57
CA ALA A 250 20.44 -17.11 28.50
C ALA A 250 20.34 -17.82 29.86
N LYS A 251 19.10 -18.02 30.38
CA LYS A 251 18.87 -18.80 31.62
C LYS A 251 19.26 -20.27 31.45
N LEU A 252 18.94 -20.89 30.32
CA LEU A 252 19.32 -22.26 29.99
C LEU A 252 20.84 -22.40 29.95
N ALA A 253 21.54 -21.52 29.26
CA ALA A 253 23.00 -21.52 29.17
C ALA A 253 23.66 -21.36 30.56
N SER A 254 23.14 -20.45 31.38
CA SER A 254 23.63 -20.25 32.75
C SER A 254 23.43 -21.47 33.63
N LYS A 255 22.31 -22.18 33.51
CA LYS A 255 22.01 -23.40 34.24
C LYS A 255 22.99 -24.52 33.81
N ALA A 256 23.15 -24.73 32.51
CA ALA A 256 24.09 -25.73 31.99
C ALA A 256 25.55 -25.47 32.43
N ALA A 257 25.99 -24.21 32.45
CA ALA A 257 27.32 -23.84 32.92
C ALA A 257 27.53 -24.11 34.42
N LYS A 258 26.49 -23.94 35.24
CA LYS A 258 26.55 -24.24 36.67
C LYS A 258 26.59 -25.76 36.92
N GLU A 259 25.87 -26.55 36.14
CA GLU A 259 25.88 -28.03 36.25
C GLU A 259 27.24 -28.60 35.81
N ALA A 260 27.85 -28.09 34.74
CA ALA A 260 29.17 -28.51 34.27
C ALA A 260 30.31 -28.21 35.29
N LYS A 261 30.16 -27.21 36.15
CA LYS A 261 31.16 -26.86 37.21
C LYS A 261 31.01 -27.73 38.46
N LYS A 262 29.99 -28.56 38.60
CA LYS A 262 29.75 -29.44 39.72
C LYS A 262 30.20 -30.88 39.47
N GLN A 263 30.54 -31.19 38.25
CA GLN A 263 31.22 -32.45 37.86
C GLN A 263 32.72 -32.23 37.81
#